data_6b396b825503f42017d2bdc7fcf03c1f
#
_entry.id   6b396b825503f42017d2bdc7fcf03c1f
#
_cell.length_a   1.000
_cell.length_b   1.000
_cell.length_c   1.000
_cell.angle_alpha   90.00
_cell.angle_beta   90.00
_cell.angle_gamma   90.00
#
_symmetry.space_group_name_H-M   'P 1'
#
loop_
_entity.id
_entity.type
_entity.pdbx_description
1 polymer ?
#
loop_
_entity_poly.entity_id
_entity_poly.type
_entity_poly.pdbx_seq_one_letter_code
_entity_poly.pdbx_strand_id
1 'polypeptide(L)'
;MQVKTGVKCIQLLVVFIFLYSTVSLHFSLTSLLSGTTLLGFFFLRVFERIDRNSINNHTEVTNPFKGKPRIKQLPVDNADEIDRQISEYVTYDATDNITLKNFNVIKENTPCIFAKRSKIWGSKDWEEHLGLEENIFRSMPTFYKFILSCEILGLDGFVFELPGEEYCDDIQIFAKNVKRVLKVISNNDPGHGKSLQKSYIGKRGWVFEYNKMTMFITTFAPFYPRTNSRYSFGTANGFILFQPELSFAQHDLPPDTPYTDWNEPKTVRDRIRIAFKEADQEYNIPETIYYPMAHDIVKPMKHGDSLIEWWNT
;
A
#
# COMPACT_ATOMS: atom_id res chain seq x y z
N MET A 1 15.14 0.17 -29.41
CA MET A 1 14.35 1.30 -29.97
C MET A 1 14.24 2.51 -29.02
N GLN A 2 14.39 2.34 -27.71
CA GLN A 2 14.30 3.43 -26.70
C GLN A 2 15.48 4.44 -26.72
N VAL A 3 16.68 4.03 -27.08
CA VAL A 3 17.86 4.91 -27.08
C VAL A 3 17.78 6.01 -28.17
N LYS A 4 17.13 5.73 -29.30
CA LYS A 4 17.00 6.73 -30.40
C LYS A 4 16.03 7.88 -30.09
N THR A 5 15.06 7.66 -29.20
CA THR A 5 14.10 8.69 -28.80
C THR A 5 14.70 9.67 -27.80
N GLY A 6 15.51 9.18 -26.87
CA GLY A 6 16.22 10.02 -25.89
C GLY A 6 17.23 10.96 -26.55
N VAL A 7 17.97 10.48 -27.53
CA VAL A 7 18.97 11.30 -28.26
C VAL A 7 18.31 12.41 -29.07
N LYS A 8 17.15 12.18 -29.70
CA LYS A 8 16.40 13.21 -30.40
C LYS A 8 15.84 14.30 -29.48
N CYS A 9 15.39 13.93 -28.27
CA CYS A 9 14.95 14.91 -27.28
C CYS A 9 16.09 15.80 -26.78
N ILE A 10 17.28 15.22 -26.56
CA ILE A 10 18.47 15.99 -26.15
C ILE A 10 18.93 16.93 -27.26
N GLN A 11 18.93 16.49 -28.51
CA GLN A 11 19.29 17.35 -29.65
C GLN A 11 18.30 18.50 -29.84
N LEU A 12 17.00 18.27 -29.68
CA LEU A 12 15.98 19.32 -29.69
C LEU A 12 16.17 20.32 -28.55
N LEU A 13 16.54 19.85 -27.36
CA LEU A 13 16.80 20.70 -26.19
C LEU A 13 18.00 21.61 -26.43
N VAL A 14 19.10 21.09 -26.99
CA VAL A 14 20.32 21.86 -27.30
C VAL A 14 20.04 22.92 -28.38
N VAL A 15 19.29 22.60 -29.42
CA VAL A 15 18.89 23.55 -30.47
C VAL A 15 17.99 24.65 -29.90
N PHE A 16 17.06 24.32 -28.99
CA PHE A 16 16.20 25.32 -28.36
C PHE A 16 16.96 26.25 -27.42
N ILE A 17 17.93 25.73 -26.65
CA ILE A 17 18.81 26.55 -25.80
C ILE A 17 19.67 27.49 -26.63
N PHE A 18 20.18 27.03 -27.78
CA PHE A 18 20.99 27.84 -28.68
C PHE A 18 20.17 28.95 -29.36
N LEU A 19 18.98 28.64 -29.83
CA LEU A 19 18.04 29.65 -30.38
C LEU A 19 17.60 30.67 -29.33
N TYR A 20 17.38 30.24 -28.09
CA TYR A 20 17.02 31.12 -26.99
C TYR A 20 18.16 32.06 -26.60
N SER A 21 19.39 31.58 -26.57
CA SER A 21 20.58 32.41 -26.25
C SER A 21 20.89 33.44 -27.34
N THR A 22 20.55 33.19 -28.59
CA THR A 22 20.75 34.17 -29.70
C THR A 22 19.65 35.24 -29.74
N VAL A 23 18.43 34.93 -29.27
CA VAL A 23 17.32 35.89 -29.23
C VAL A 23 17.34 36.77 -27.95
N SER A 24 17.94 36.27 -26.86
CA SER A 24 17.93 36.92 -25.54
C SER A 24 18.89 38.11 -25.39
N LEU A 25 19.74 38.42 -26.39
CA LEU A 25 20.65 39.57 -26.37
C LEU A 25 19.94 40.94 -26.43
N HIS A 26 18.61 40.98 -26.64
CA HIS A 26 17.85 42.21 -26.81
C HIS A 26 16.63 42.39 -25.89
N PHE A 27 16.39 41.52 -24.90
CA PHE A 27 15.23 41.66 -24.00
C PHE A 27 15.61 42.05 -22.57
N SER A 28 14.79 42.89 -21.93
CA SER A 28 14.98 43.31 -20.54
C SER A 28 14.78 42.15 -19.55
N LEU A 29 15.37 42.26 -18.34
CA LEU A 29 15.36 41.24 -17.28
C LEU A 29 13.95 40.69 -16.92
N THR A 30 12.91 41.54 -17.07
CA THR A 30 11.52 41.20 -16.82
C THR A 30 10.92 40.22 -17.87
N SER A 31 11.37 40.30 -19.11
CA SER A 31 10.94 39.40 -20.18
C SER A 31 11.61 38.02 -20.05
N LEU A 32 12.82 37.96 -19.50
CA LEU A 32 13.53 36.72 -19.23
C LEU A 32 12.85 35.91 -18.14
N LEU A 33 12.38 36.54 -17.05
CA LEU A 33 11.68 35.85 -15.94
C LEU A 33 10.33 35.29 -16.37
N SER A 34 9.56 35.98 -17.23
CA SER A 34 8.28 35.47 -17.72
C SER A 34 8.43 34.33 -18.72
N GLY A 35 9.47 34.38 -19.57
CA GLY A 35 9.77 33.32 -20.53
C GLY A 35 10.23 32.00 -19.88
N THR A 36 11.06 32.07 -18.85
CA THR A 36 11.52 30.88 -18.11
C THR A 36 10.39 30.19 -17.33
N THR A 37 9.46 31.00 -16.77
CA THR A 37 8.27 30.45 -16.06
C THR A 37 7.32 29.76 -17.04
N LEU A 38 7.06 30.33 -18.21
CA LEU A 38 6.21 29.70 -19.25
C LEU A 38 6.84 28.43 -19.83
N LEU A 39 8.14 28.42 -20.07
CA LEU A 39 8.86 27.20 -20.47
C LEU A 39 8.82 26.12 -19.39
N GLY A 40 9.00 26.48 -18.14
CA GLY A 40 8.89 25.54 -17.02
C GLY A 40 7.52 24.88 -16.94
N PHE A 41 6.43 25.65 -17.09
CA PHE A 41 5.06 25.10 -17.15
C PHE A 41 4.81 24.23 -18.39
N PHE A 42 5.38 24.60 -19.53
CA PHE A 42 5.25 23.78 -20.75
C PHE A 42 5.99 22.44 -20.60
N PHE A 43 7.21 22.42 -20.06
CA PHE A 43 7.94 21.20 -19.79
C PHE A 43 7.26 20.32 -18.75
N LEU A 44 6.74 20.88 -17.67
CA LEU A 44 5.95 20.14 -16.67
C LEU A 44 4.75 19.46 -17.31
N ARG A 45 3.98 20.17 -18.17
CA ARG A 45 2.84 19.57 -18.89
C ARG A 45 3.24 18.52 -19.92
N VAL A 46 4.38 18.68 -20.59
CA VAL A 46 4.90 17.67 -21.53
C VAL A 46 5.37 16.42 -20.78
N PHE A 47 6.06 16.57 -19.65
CA PHE A 47 6.44 15.45 -18.79
C PHE A 47 5.22 14.72 -18.22
N GLU A 48 4.21 15.44 -17.72
CA GLU A 48 2.95 14.83 -17.27
C GLU A 48 2.20 14.09 -18.39
N ARG A 49 2.33 14.52 -19.64
CA ARG A 49 1.69 13.88 -20.80
C ARG A 49 2.46 12.66 -21.28
N ILE A 50 3.81 12.69 -21.19
CA ILE A 50 4.68 11.54 -21.49
C ILE A 50 4.49 10.46 -20.42
N ASP A 51 4.40 10.83 -19.15
CA ASP A 51 4.17 9.91 -18.04
C ASP A 51 2.79 9.24 -18.15
N ARG A 52 1.74 9.99 -18.51
CA ARG A 52 0.41 9.41 -18.79
C ARG A 52 0.40 8.43 -19.97
N ASN A 53 1.16 8.68 -21.02
CA ASN A 53 1.23 7.78 -22.18
C ASN A 53 2.11 6.55 -21.92
N SER A 54 3.11 6.63 -21.05
CA SER A 54 3.93 5.50 -20.62
C SER A 54 3.17 4.53 -19.70
N ILE A 55 2.24 5.05 -18.90
CA ILE A 55 1.40 4.26 -17.98
C ILE A 55 0.34 3.45 -18.74
N ASN A 56 -0.11 3.93 -19.91
CA ASN A 56 -1.17 3.27 -20.69
C ASN A 56 -0.69 2.03 -21.48
N ASN A 57 0.60 1.70 -21.50
CA ASN A 57 1.14 0.60 -22.31
C ASN A 57 1.50 -0.67 -21.53
N HIS A 58 1.18 -0.76 -20.23
CA HIS A 58 1.38 -1.99 -19.46
C HIS A 58 0.05 -2.53 -18.96
N THR A 59 -0.36 -3.64 -19.61
CA THR A 59 -1.44 -4.56 -19.21
C THR A 59 -2.70 -3.87 -18.70
N GLU A 60 -3.70 -3.74 -19.58
CA GLU A 60 -5.08 -3.52 -19.16
C GLU A 60 -5.45 -4.64 -18.18
N VAL A 61 -5.37 -4.38 -16.88
CA VAL A 61 -6.16 -5.09 -15.91
C VAL A 61 -7.60 -4.83 -16.35
N THR A 62 -8.30 -5.88 -16.77
CA THR A 62 -9.68 -5.79 -17.21
C THR A 62 -10.49 -5.26 -16.03
N ASN A 63 -10.81 -3.96 -16.08
CA ASN A 63 -11.60 -3.32 -15.04
C ASN A 63 -13.01 -3.94 -15.10
N PRO A 64 -13.43 -4.76 -14.08
CA PRO A 64 -14.74 -5.41 -14.09
C PRO A 64 -15.90 -4.40 -14.03
N PHE A 65 -15.60 -3.11 -13.83
CA PHE A 65 -16.55 -2.01 -13.97
C PHE A 65 -16.50 -1.33 -15.34
N LYS A 66 -15.76 -1.89 -16.31
CA LYS A 66 -15.75 -1.41 -17.70
C LYS A 66 -17.19 -1.49 -18.26
N GLY A 67 -17.79 -0.34 -18.55
CA GLY A 67 -19.18 -0.23 -19.01
C GLY A 67 -20.25 -0.04 -17.93
N LYS A 68 -19.90 -0.10 -16.63
CA LYS A 68 -20.77 0.34 -15.54
C LYS A 68 -20.60 1.84 -15.30
N PRO A 69 -21.63 2.56 -14.82
CA PRO A 69 -21.48 3.97 -14.51
C PRO A 69 -20.32 4.13 -13.53
N ARG A 70 -19.33 4.97 -13.88
CA ARG A 70 -18.26 5.32 -12.95
C ARG A 70 -18.90 5.92 -11.73
N ILE A 71 -18.56 5.40 -10.55
CA ILE A 71 -18.86 6.09 -9.29
C ILE A 71 -18.31 7.50 -9.47
N LYS A 72 -19.20 8.49 -9.53
CA LYS A 72 -18.76 9.89 -9.64
C LYS A 72 -17.86 10.14 -8.43
N GLN A 73 -16.71 10.75 -8.68
CA GLN A 73 -15.86 11.25 -7.58
C GLN A 73 -16.66 12.33 -6.87
N LEU A 74 -17.36 11.92 -5.81
CA LEU A 74 -18.10 12.84 -4.97
C LEU A 74 -17.13 13.50 -3.99
N PRO A 75 -17.31 14.79 -3.69
CA PRO A 75 -16.60 15.42 -2.60
C PRO A 75 -16.82 14.63 -1.30
N VAL A 76 -15.81 14.59 -0.43
CA VAL A 76 -15.84 13.89 0.86
C VAL A 76 -17.02 14.30 1.76
N ASP A 77 -17.64 15.44 1.48
CA ASP A 77 -18.79 16.00 2.21
C ASP A 77 -20.11 15.22 2.04
N ASN A 78 -20.12 14.17 1.23
CA ASN A 78 -21.28 13.31 0.96
C ASN A 78 -20.99 11.84 1.30
N ALA A 79 -20.44 11.57 2.48
CA ALA A 79 -20.09 10.21 2.92
C ALA A 79 -21.28 9.24 2.86
N ASP A 80 -22.47 9.67 3.24
CA ASP A 80 -23.69 8.86 3.22
C ASP A 80 -24.12 8.48 1.80
N GLU A 81 -23.99 9.40 0.83
CA GLU A 81 -24.31 9.13 -0.56
C GLU A 81 -23.27 8.20 -1.20
N ILE A 82 -22.00 8.37 -0.83
CA ILE A 82 -20.93 7.47 -1.28
C ILE A 82 -21.15 6.08 -0.70
N ASP A 83 -21.47 5.96 0.58
CA ASP A 83 -21.73 4.67 1.23
C ASP A 83 -22.93 3.96 0.58
N ARG A 84 -24.00 4.69 0.29
CA ARG A 84 -25.18 4.16 -0.41
C ARG A 84 -24.81 3.63 -1.81
N GLN A 85 -24.07 4.41 -2.60
CA GLN A 85 -23.68 4.02 -3.95
C GLN A 85 -22.73 2.84 -3.95
N ILE A 86 -21.75 2.80 -3.03
CA ILE A 86 -20.80 1.70 -2.96
C ILE A 86 -21.45 0.42 -2.48
N SER A 87 -22.46 0.51 -1.60
CA SER A 87 -23.19 -0.65 -1.08
C SER A 87 -23.86 -1.46 -2.19
N GLU A 88 -24.22 -0.84 -3.32
CA GLU A 88 -24.76 -1.55 -4.49
C GLU A 88 -23.73 -2.49 -5.15
N TYR A 89 -22.42 -2.26 -4.93
CA TYR A 89 -21.32 -3.06 -5.48
C TYR A 89 -20.73 -4.05 -4.48
N VAL A 90 -21.13 -4.01 -3.22
CA VAL A 90 -20.73 -4.98 -2.21
C VAL A 90 -21.56 -6.26 -2.41
N THR A 91 -20.90 -7.33 -2.84
CA THR A 91 -21.56 -8.56 -3.30
C THR A 91 -21.36 -9.75 -2.37
N TYR A 92 -20.76 -9.55 -1.20
CA TYR A 92 -20.49 -10.59 -0.21
C TYR A 92 -20.46 -10.01 1.21
N ASP A 93 -20.54 -10.90 2.23
CA ASP A 93 -20.39 -10.52 3.62
C ASP A 93 -18.89 -10.47 3.99
N ALA A 94 -18.39 -9.26 4.26
CA ALA A 94 -17.01 -9.05 4.67
C ALA A 94 -16.73 -9.50 6.10
N THR A 95 -17.77 -9.79 6.90
CA THR A 95 -17.67 -10.20 8.31
C THR A 95 -17.74 -11.72 8.50
N ASP A 96 -18.20 -12.46 7.48
CA ASP A 96 -18.25 -13.94 7.48
C ASP A 96 -17.94 -14.47 6.07
N ASN A 97 -16.68 -14.81 5.83
CA ASN A 97 -16.18 -15.34 4.55
C ASN A 97 -15.02 -16.32 4.78
N ILE A 98 -14.58 -16.97 3.72
CA ILE A 98 -13.49 -17.98 3.78
C ILE A 98 -12.17 -17.32 4.17
N THR A 99 -11.86 -16.16 3.61
CA THR A 99 -10.65 -15.39 3.96
C THR A 99 -10.53 -15.15 5.47
N LEU A 100 -11.60 -14.74 6.13
CA LEU A 100 -11.59 -14.53 7.58
C LEU A 100 -11.44 -15.85 8.35
N LYS A 101 -12.10 -16.93 7.91
CA LYS A 101 -11.97 -18.24 8.55
C LYS A 101 -10.52 -18.73 8.48
N ASN A 102 -9.86 -18.57 7.34
CA ASN A 102 -8.46 -18.93 7.16
C ASN A 102 -7.53 -18.03 7.98
N PHE A 103 -7.78 -16.71 7.98
CA PHE A 103 -6.99 -15.76 8.76
C PHE A 103 -7.17 -15.91 10.28
N ASN A 104 -8.30 -16.44 10.72
CA ASN A 104 -8.59 -16.60 12.16
C ASN A 104 -7.54 -17.50 12.87
N VAL A 105 -6.92 -18.42 12.16
CA VAL A 105 -5.81 -19.22 12.70
C VAL A 105 -4.67 -18.31 13.16
N ILE A 106 -4.31 -17.30 12.37
CA ILE A 106 -3.28 -16.32 12.73
C ILE A 106 -3.77 -15.41 13.86
N LYS A 107 -4.99 -14.89 13.73
CA LYS A 107 -5.59 -13.98 14.71
C LYS A 107 -5.63 -14.57 16.12
N GLU A 108 -5.97 -15.85 16.26
CA GLU A 108 -6.11 -16.53 17.54
C GLU A 108 -4.76 -16.95 18.14
N ASN A 109 -3.74 -17.22 17.32
CA ASN A 109 -2.48 -17.78 17.78
C ASN A 109 -1.34 -16.75 17.88
N THR A 110 -1.43 -15.59 17.24
CA THR A 110 -0.40 -14.55 17.34
C THR A 110 -0.29 -14.04 18.78
N PRO A 111 0.95 -13.78 19.27
CA PRO A 111 1.17 -13.15 20.57
C PRO A 111 0.62 -11.73 20.69
N CYS A 112 0.23 -11.12 19.60
CA CYS A 112 -0.30 -9.75 19.61
C CYS A 112 -1.54 -9.65 20.48
N ILE A 113 -1.46 -8.90 21.57
CA ILE A 113 -2.54 -8.76 22.56
C ILE A 113 -3.82 -8.10 22.02
N PHE A 114 -3.74 -7.41 20.87
CA PHE A 114 -4.88 -6.81 20.18
C PHE A 114 -5.57 -7.75 19.22
N ALA A 115 -4.87 -8.73 18.67
CA ALA A 115 -5.36 -9.53 17.56
C ALA A 115 -6.69 -10.20 17.86
N LYS A 116 -6.83 -10.86 19.04
CA LYS A 116 -8.04 -11.59 19.41
C LYS A 116 -9.30 -10.72 19.49
N ARG A 117 -9.13 -9.46 19.87
CA ARG A 117 -10.25 -8.50 20.03
C ARG A 117 -10.51 -7.67 18.78
N SER A 118 -9.61 -7.72 17.81
CA SER A 118 -9.72 -6.90 16.60
C SER A 118 -10.95 -7.27 15.76
N LYS A 119 -11.59 -6.24 15.23
CA LYS A 119 -12.70 -6.36 14.29
C LYS A 119 -12.14 -6.23 12.87
N ILE A 120 -12.11 -7.32 12.15
CA ILE A 120 -11.48 -7.40 10.83
C ILE A 120 -12.53 -7.78 9.80
N TRP A 121 -12.49 -7.14 8.64
CA TRP A 121 -13.21 -7.54 7.44
C TRP A 121 -12.27 -8.32 6.50
N GLY A 122 -12.85 -9.29 5.79
CA GLY A 122 -12.12 -10.12 4.83
C GLY A 122 -12.39 -9.73 3.38
N SER A 123 -11.42 -10.01 2.51
CA SER A 123 -11.60 -9.94 1.06
C SER A 123 -12.61 -10.98 0.58
N LYS A 124 -13.17 -10.78 -0.62
CA LYS A 124 -14.02 -11.75 -1.28
C LYS A 124 -13.27 -13.07 -1.47
N ASP A 125 -13.99 -14.18 -1.34
CA ASP A 125 -13.44 -15.52 -1.53
C ASP A 125 -12.74 -15.62 -2.88
N TRP A 126 -11.59 -16.29 -2.88
CA TRP A 126 -10.76 -16.45 -4.06
C TRP A 126 -11.46 -17.31 -5.12
N GLU A 127 -11.33 -16.93 -6.38
CA GLU A 127 -11.77 -17.71 -7.52
C GLU A 127 -10.56 -18.16 -8.35
N GLU A 128 -10.33 -19.46 -8.42
CA GLU A 128 -9.13 -20.06 -9.05
C GLU A 128 -9.00 -19.75 -10.55
N HIS A 129 -10.12 -19.54 -11.24
CA HIS A 129 -10.11 -19.22 -12.67
C HIS A 129 -9.77 -17.76 -12.99
N LEU A 130 -9.65 -16.90 -11.97
CA LEU A 130 -9.30 -15.49 -12.09
C LEU A 130 -7.84 -15.26 -11.69
N GLY A 131 -7.20 -14.32 -12.33
CA GLY A 131 -5.86 -13.85 -11.95
C GLY A 131 -5.84 -13.13 -10.60
N LEU A 132 -4.62 -12.92 -10.05
CA LEU A 132 -4.43 -12.22 -8.77
C LEU A 132 -5.10 -10.84 -8.79
N GLU A 133 -4.83 -10.05 -9.82
CA GLU A 133 -5.34 -8.67 -9.90
C GLU A 133 -6.86 -8.62 -9.94
N GLU A 134 -7.50 -9.57 -10.64
CA GLU A 134 -8.95 -9.66 -10.72
C GLU A 134 -9.56 -10.06 -9.37
N ASN A 135 -8.97 -11.05 -8.69
CA ASN A 135 -9.40 -11.47 -7.36
C ASN A 135 -9.32 -10.31 -6.35
N ILE A 136 -8.23 -9.57 -6.33
CA ILE A 136 -8.10 -8.40 -5.46
C ILE A 136 -9.11 -7.32 -5.84
N PHE A 137 -9.27 -7.05 -7.14
CA PHE A 137 -10.16 -6.00 -7.62
C PHE A 137 -11.63 -6.24 -7.25
N ARG A 138 -12.09 -7.49 -7.19
CA ARG A 138 -13.45 -7.86 -6.78
C ARG A 138 -13.78 -7.43 -5.34
N SER A 139 -12.77 -7.24 -4.51
CA SER A 139 -12.92 -6.78 -3.12
C SER A 139 -12.86 -5.26 -2.95
N MET A 140 -12.50 -4.51 -4.02
CA MET A 140 -12.28 -3.06 -3.90
C MET A 140 -13.51 -2.28 -3.44
N PRO A 141 -14.76 -2.57 -3.87
CA PRO A 141 -15.93 -1.89 -3.33
C PRO A 141 -16.08 -2.07 -1.83
N THR A 142 -15.88 -3.31 -1.35
CA THR A 142 -15.97 -3.63 0.07
C THR A 142 -14.81 -3.01 0.86
N PHE A 143 -13.61 -3.00 0.30
CA PHE A 143 -12.46 -2.34 0.91
C PHE A 143 -12.70 -0.82 1.03
N TYR A 144 -13.30 -0.19 0.01
CA TYR A 144 -13.65 1.21 0.10
C TYR A 144 -14.73 1.48 1.14
N LYS A 145 -15.77 0.63 1.20
CA LYS A 145 -16.79 0.70 2.26
C LYS A 145 -16.16 0.54 3.65
N PHE A 146 -15.22 -0.39 3.83
CA PHE A 146 -14.45 -0.53 5.06
C PHE A 146 -13.77 0.79 5.44
N ILE A 147 -13.09 1.47 4.52
CA ILE A 147 -12.41 2.75 4.76
C ILE A 147 -13.39 3.84 5.22
N LEU A 148 -14.59 3.92 4.63
CA LEU A 148 -15.60 4.89 4.99
C LEU A 148 -16.23 4.62 6.37
N SER A 149 -16.25 3.35 6.77
CA SER A 149 -17.00 2.89 7.96
C SER A 149 -16.10 2.57 9.16
N CYS A 150 -14.78 2.41 8.98
CA CYS A 150 -13.88 1.85 9.99
C CYS A 150 -13.86 2.67 11.28
N GLU A 151 -13.94 3.99 11.21
CA GLU A 151 -13.99 4.86 12.39
C GLU A 151 -15.29 4.65 13.18
N ILE A 152 -16.44 4.70 12.50
CA ILE A 152 -17.77 4.62 13.12
C ILE A 152 -18.02 3.22 13.71
N LEU A 153 -17.62 2.17 13.00
CA LEU A 153 -17.82 0.78 13.41
C LEU A 153 -16.71 0.24 14.31
N GLY A 154 -15.64 1.02 14.51
CA GLY A 154 -14.45 0.61 15.26
C GLY A 154 -13.78 -0.61 14.63
N LEU A 155 -13.57 -0.58 13.31
CA LEU A 155 -12.92 -1.67 12.59
C LEU A 155 -11.40 -1.49 12.63
N ASP A 156 -10.71 -2.59 12.88
CA ASP A 156 -9.24 -2.60 13.08
C ASP A 156 -8.46 -2.99 11.85
N GLY A 157 -9.10 -3.66 10.89
CA GLY A 157 -8.38 -4.09 9.71
C GLY A 157 -9.24 -4.69 8.61
N PHE A 158 -8.62 -4.78 7.43
CA PHE A 158 -9.13 -5.51 6.28
C PHE A 158 -8.04 -6.44 5.79
N VAL A 159 -8.37 -7.73 5.59
CA VAL A 159 -7.40 -8.75 5.19
C VAL A 159 -7.68 -9.27 3.78
N PHE A 160 -6.63 -9.30 2.95
CA PHE A 160 -6.60 -10.02 1.68
C PHE A 160 -5.87 -11.34 1.86
N GLU A 161 -6.36 -12.39 1.22
CA GLU A 161 -5.76 -13.71 1.17
C GLU A 161 -5.06 -13.95 -0.16
N LEU A 162 -3.91 -14.62 -0.12
CA LEU A 162 -3.15 -15.09 -1.26
C LEU A 162 -3.02 -16.61 -1.12
N PRO A 163 -3.85 -17.41 -1.80
CA PRO A 163 -3.91 -18.84 -1.57
C PRO A 163 -2.80 -19.60 -2.28
N GLY A 164 -2.22 -20.58 -1.54
CA GLY A 164 -1.36 -21.59 -2.11
C GLY A 164 0.07 -21.14 -2.46
N GLU A 165 0.83 -22.12 -2.93
CA GLU A 165 2.25 -21.98 -3.25
C GLU A 165 2.50 -20.98 -4.38
N GLU A 166 1.60 -20.87 -5.35
CA GLU A 166 1.74 -19.95 -6.49
C GLU A 166 2.03 -18.49 -6.04
N TYR A 167 1.45 -18.08 -4.90
CA TYR A 167 1.54 -16.69 -4.43
C TYR A 167 2.43 -16.48 -3.23
N CYS A 168 2.78 -17.55 -2.47
CA CYS A 168 3.48 -17.42 -1.20
C CYS A 168 4.43 -18.58 -0.85
N ASP A 169 5.02 -19.26 -1.85
CA ASP A 169 5.97 -20.36 -1.65
C ASP A 169 7.26 -19.89 -0.99
N ASP A 170 7.80 -18.78 -1.45
CA ASP A 170 9.00 -18.17 -0.90
C ASP A 170 8.86 -16.65 -0.76
N ILE A 171 9.85 -16.04 -0.11
CA ILE A 171 9.86 -14.61 0.19
C ILE A 171 9.92 -13.73 -1.08
N GLN A 172 10.55 -14.19 -2.17
CA GLN A 172 10.70 -13.43 -3.41
C GLN A 172 9.37 -13.45 -4.21
N ILE A 173 8.78 -14.65 -4.32
CA ILE A 173 7.45 -14.82 -4.92
C ILE A 173 6.44 -13.99 -4.15
N PHE A 174 6.45 -14.09 -2.83
CA PHE A 174 5.54 -13.34 -1.97
C PHE A 174 5.73 -11.82 -2.10
N ALA A 175 6.96 -11.32 -2.03
CA ALA A 175 7.28 -9.89 -2.18
C ALA A 175 6.75 -9.33 -3.51
N LYS A 176 6.95 -10.06 -4.62
CA LYS A 176 6.44 -9.71 -5.94
C LYS A 176 4.90 -9.65 -5.94
N ASN A 177 4.23 -10.63 -5.33
CA ASN A 177 2.77 -10.68 -5.28
C ASN A 177 2.19 -9.61 -4.33
N VAL A 178 2.82 -9.34 -3.20
CA VAL A 178 2.48 -8.20 -2.34
C VAL A 178 2.53 -6.90 -3.12
N LYS A 179 3.59 -6.65 -3.89
CA LYS A 179 3.67 -5.46 -4.77
C LYS A 179 2.51 -5.40 -5.76
N ARG A 180 2.15 -6.53 -6.39
CA ARG A 180 1.02 -6.59 -7.34
C ARG A 180 -0.30 -6.22 -6.66
N VAL A 181 -0.58 -6.78 -5.49
CA VAL A 181 -1.77 -6.44 -4.68
C VAL A 181 -1.81 -4.96 -4.35
N LEU A 182 -0.72 -4.44 -3.78
CA LEU A 182 -0.63 -3.02 -3.41
C LEU A 182 -0.78 -2.11 -4.62
N LYS A 183 -0.31 -2.54 -5.80
CA LYS A 183 -0.47 -1.80 -7.06
C LYS A 183 -1.93 -1.73 -7.49
N VAL A 184 -2.68 -2.84 -7.40
CA VAL A 184 -4.13 -2.84 -7.68
C VAL A 184 -4.84 -1.85 -6.78
N ILE A 185 -4.58 -1.91 -5.47
CA ILE A 185 -5.22 -1.04 -4.48
C ILE A 185 -4.84 0.42 -4.71
N SER A 186 -3.55 0.74 -4.86
CA SER A 186 -3.07 2.11 -5.07
C SER A 186 -3.56 2.73 -6.39
N ASN A 187 -3.72 1.92 -7.46
CA ASN A 187 -4.24 2.41 -8.74
C ASN A 187 -5.74 2.69 -8.71
N ASN A 188 -6.46 2.07 -7.78
CA ASN A 188 -7.90 2.26 -7.59
C ASN A 188 -8.22 3.12 -6.36
N ASP A 189 -7.24 3.87 -5.87
CA ASP A 189 -7.42 4.79 -4.75
C ASP A 189 -8.24 6.02 -5.16
N PRO A 190 -9.46 6.22 -4.61
CA PRO A 190 -10.28 7.39 -4.90
C PRO A 190 -9.67 8.68 -4.36
N GLY A 191 -8.82 8.61 -3.35
CA GLY A 191 -8.06 9.74 -2.79
C GLY A 191 -6.88 10.19 -3.64
N HIS A 192 -6.55 9.43 -4.71
CA HIS A 192 -5.43 9.70 -5.62
C HIS A 192 -4.06 9.83 -4.93
N GLY A 193 -3.85 9.15 -3.81
CA GLY A 193 -2.60 9.17 -3.03
C GLY A 193 -1.39 8.64 -3.79
N LYS A 194 -1.61 7.75 -4.79
CA LYS A 194 -0.58 7.17 -5.68
C LYS A 194 0.64 6.67 -4.91
N SER A 195 0.42 5.98 -3.81
CA SER A 195 1.45 5.56 -2.86
C SER A 195 2.61 4.81 -3.50
N LEU A 196 2.34 3.95 -4.51
CA LEU A 196 3.38 3.18 -5.22
C LEU A 196 4.04 3.93 -6.38
N GLN A 197 3.61 5.13 -6.72
CA GLN A 197 4.25 5.97 -7.74
C GLN A 197 5.27 6.94 -7.13
N LYS A 198 5.38 6.99 -5.80
CA LYS A 198 6.32 7.84 -5.09
C LYS A 198 7.75 7.26 -5.23
N SER A 199 8.72 8.10 -5.58
CA SER A 199 10.13 7.68 -5.77
C SER A 199 10.89 7.38 -4.48
N TYR A 200 10.24 7.54 -3.32
CA TYR A 200 10.87 7.43 -2.00
C TYR A 200 10.22 6.34 -1.12
N ILE A 201 9.69 5.25 -1.73
CA ILE A 201 8.99 4.18 -1.00
C ILE A 201 9.87 3.61 0.13
N GLY A 202 11.13 3.28 -0.14
CA GLY A 202 12.07 2.77 0.87
C GLY A 202 12.65 3.81 1.82
N LYS A 203 12.11 5.05 1.85
CA LYS A 203 12.65 6.13 2.67
C LYS A 203 11.67 6.53 3.78
N ARG A 204 12.22 7.14 4.82
CA ARG A 204 11.46 7.76 5.90
C ARG A 204 10.43 8.75 5.33
N GLY A 205 9.24 8.74 5.89
CA GLY A 205 8.14 9.61 5.50
C GLY A 205 7.24 9.05 4.38
N TRP A 206 7.60 7.91 3.78
CA TRP A 206 6.66 7.20 2.94
C TRP A 206 5.63 6.46 3.80
N VAL A 207 4.38 6.58 3.40
CA VAL A 207 3.25 5.83 3.96
C VAL A 207 2.39 5.30 2.81
N PHE A 208 1.73 4.18 3.04
CA PHE A 208 0.69 3.71 2.13
C PHE A 208 -0.62 4.39 2.52
N GLU A 209 -1.21 5.09 1.56
CA GLU A 209 -2.49 5.78 1.74
C GLU A 209 -3.53 5.20 0.81
N TYR A 210 -4.77 5.10 1.30
CA TYR A 210 -5.95 4.81 0.50
C TYR A 210 -7.09 5.73 0.95
N ASN A 211 -7.69 6.45 0.02
CA ASN A 211 -8.70 7.49 0.31
C ASN A 211 -8.24 8.49 1.38
N LYS A 212 -6.98 8.95 1.31
CA LYS A 212 -6.32 9.86 2.27
C LYS A 212 -6.15 9.28 3.69
N MET A 213 -6.44 8.02 3.90
CA MET A 213 -6.22 7.33 5.17
C MET A 213 -4.89 6.59 5.12
N THR A 214 -4.03 6.84 6.08
CA THR A 214 -2.78 6.11 6.26
C THR A 214 -3.07 4.69 6.73
N MET A 215 -2.48 3.71 6.04
CA MET A 215 -2.65 2.29 6.32
C MET A 215 -1.32 1.68 6.77
N PHE A 216 -1.32 1.08 7.95
CA PHE A 216 -0.25 0.18 8.35
C PHE A 216 -0.53 -1.21 7.76
N ILE A 217 0.45 -1.75 7.03
CA ILE A 217 0.29 -3.02 6.32
C ILE A 217 1.17 -4.08 6.96
N THR A 218 0.53 -5.17 7.34
CA THR A 218 1.19 -6.34 7.91
C THR A 218 0.95 -7.55 7.02
N THR A 219 1.98 -8.35 6.76
CA THR A 219 1.85 -9.57 5.96
C THR A 219 2.21 -10.80 6.76
N PHE A 220 1.59 -11.94 6.41
CA PHE A 220 1.87 -13.26 6.99
C PHE A 220 2.01 -14.27 5.85
N ALA A 221 2.90 -15.24 6.01
CA ALA A 221 3.07 -16.26 4.97
C ALA A 221 3.61 -17.59 5.54
N PRO A 222 3.35 -18.73 4.87
CA PRO A 222 3.72 -20.06 5.36
C PRO A 222 5.22 -20.31 5.39
N PHE A 223 6.02 -19.64 4.57
CA PHE A 223 7.47 -19.79 4.52
C PHE A 223 8.21 -19.16 5.72
N TYR A 224 7.57 -18.26 6.46
CA TYR A 224 8.18 -17.71 7.66
C TYR A 224 8.32 -18.79 8.76
N PRO A 225 9.50 -18.91 9.41
CA PRO A 225 9.67 -19.84 10.50
C PRO A 225 8.82 -19.45 11.71
N ARG A 226 8.53 -20.43 12.57
CA ARG A 226 7.70 -20.24 13.78
C ARG A 226 8.21 -19.12 14.69
N THR A 227 9.50 -18.86 14.71
CA THR A 227 10.14 -17.81 15.48
C THR A 227 9.94 -16.41 14.88
N ASN A 228 9.47 -16.31 13.64
CA ASN A 228 9.22 -15.01 12.99
C ASN A 228 7.81 -14.51 13.35
N SER A 229 7.69 -13.22 13.66
CA SER A 229 6.40 -12.56 13.95
C SER A 229 5.41 -12.54 12.79
N ARG A 230 5.84 -12.98 11.60
CA ARG A 230 5.01 -13.09 10.39
C ARG A 230 4.62 -14.53 10.04
N TYR A 231 4.88 -15.44 10.95
CA TYR A 231 4.48 -16.85 10.81
C TYR A 231 2.97 -17.00 10.68
N SER A 232 2.55 -17.86 9.76
CA SER A 232 1.13 -18.09 9.45
C SER A 232 0.44 -19.17 10.29
N PHE A 233 1.12 -19.71 11.30
CA PHE A 233 0.60 -20.75 12.22
C PHE A 233 0.09 -22.01 11.50
N GLY A 234 0.73 -22.37 10.38
CA GLY A 234 0.45 -23.59 9.62
C GLY A 234 -0.64 -23.45 8.56
N THR A 235 -1.14 -22.24 8.30
CA THR A 235 -1.97 -22.04 7.09
C THR A 235 -1.09 -22.12 5.85
N ALA A 236 -1.64 -22.68 4.76
CA ALA A 236 -0.94 -22.75 3.48
C ALA A 236 -0.97 -21.43 2.69
N ASN A 237 -1.70 -20.43 3.18
CA ASN A 237 -1.98 -19.19 2.46
C ASN A 237 -1.18 -18.01 3.05
N GLY A 238 -0.84 -17.06 2.18
CA GLY A 238 -0.34 -15.77 2.58
C GLY A 238 -1.47 -14.77 2.84
N PHE A 239 -1.21 -13.77 3.69
CA PHE A 239 -2.19 -12.74 4.03
C PHE A 239 -1.57 -11.37 4.03
N ILE A 240 -2.36 -10.37 3.62
CA ILE A 240 -2.01 -8.95 3.66
C ILE A 240 -3.10 -8.23 4.46
N LEU A 241 -2.75 -7.79 5.67
CA LEU A 241 -3.65 -7.09 6.59
C LEU A 241 -3.41 -5.58 6.48
N PHE A 242 -4.43 -4.84 6.14
CA PHE A 242 -4.48 -3.39 6.12
C PHE A 242 -5.13 -2.87 7.39
N GLN A 243 -4.40 -2.09 8.16
CA GLN A 243 -4.86 -1.51 9.43
C GLN A 243 -4.87 0.03 9.32
N PRO A 244 -6.02 0.68 9.46
CA PRO A 244 -6.08 2.14 9.52
C PRO A 244 -5.25 2.65 10.70
N GLU A 245 -4.45 3.67 10.50
CA GLU A 245 -3.64 4.26 11.59
C GLU A 245 -4.53 4.76 12.74
N LEU A 246 -5.73 5.22 12.43
CA LEU A 246 -6.72 5.62 13.44
C LEU A 246 -7.12 4.49 14.41
N SER A 247 -7.07 3.21 14.00
CA SER A 247 -7.35 2.07 14.88
C SER A 247 -6.35 2.01 16.03
N PHE A 248 -5.07 2.33 15.77
CA PHE A 248 -4.07 2.36 16.86
C PHE A 248 -4.38 3.44 17.89
N ALA A 249 -4.85 4.60 17.47
CA ALA A 249 -5.27 5.67 18.38
C ALA A 249 -6.50 5.27 19.22
N GLN A 250 -7.46 4.53 18.63
CA GLN A 250 -8.64 4.01 19.36
C GLN A 250 -8.27 3.01 20.45
N HIS A 251 -7.12 2.35 20.32
CA HIS A 251 -6.61 1.38 21.29
C HIS A 251 -5.50 1.93 22.20
N ASP A 252 -5.30 3.23 22.24
CA ASP A 252 -4.24 3.90 23.01
C ASP A 252 -2.84 3.35 22.71
N LEU A 253 -2.62 2.89 21.47
CA LEU A 253 -1.31 2.38 21.06
C LEU A 253 -0.38 3.55 20.70
N PRO A 254 0.69 3.78 21.48
CA PRO A 254 1.61 4.86 21.20
C PRO A 254 2.39 4.59 19.90
N PRO A 255 2.98 5.64 19.28
CA PRO A 255 3.93 5.47 18.19
C PRO A 255 5.03 4.46 18.51
N ASP A 256 5.56 3.78 17.50
CA ASP A 256 6.64 2.83 17.71
C ASP A 256 7.94 3.54 18.12
N THR A 257 8.70 2.92 19.03
CA THR A 257 9.94 3.47 19.57
C THR A 257 10.99 2.37 19.71
N PRO A 258 12.29 2.73 19.73
CA PRO A 258 13.36 1.75 19.99
C PRO A 258 13.42 1.29 21.45
N TYR A 259 12.65 1.91 22.33
CA TYR A 259 12.71 1.67 23.77
C TYR A 259 11.65 0.68 24.22
N THR A 260 12.03 -0.24 25.11
CA THR A 260 11.12 -1.18 25.76
C THR A 260 11.52 -1.30 27.23
N ASP A 261 10.57 -1.11 28.13
CA ASP A 261 10.76 -1.42 29.53
C ASP A 261 10.45 -2.91 29.76
N TRP A 262 11.50 -3.73 29.74
CA TRP A 262 11.39 -5.18 29.86
C TRP A 262 11.05 -5.66 31.27
N ASN A 263 11.39 -4.89 32.29
CA ASN A 263 11.22 -5.28 33.68
C ASN A 263 9.90 -4.76 34.26
N GLU A 264 9.49 -3.57 33.85
CA GLU A 264 8.25 -2.93 34.31
C GLU A 264 7.47 -2.34 33.12
N PRO A 265 6.78 -3.18 32.32
CA PRO A 265 6.10 -2.74 31.11
C PRO A 265 4.99 -1.72 31.42
N LYS A 266 5.24 -0.46 31.09
CA LYS A 266 4.30 0.65 31.35
C LYS A 266 3.36 0.89 30.19
N THR A 267 3.83 0.66 28.98
CA THR A 267 3.04 0.93 27.75
C THR A 267 2.43 -0.36 27.19
N VAL A 268 1.39 -0.16 26.38
CA VAL A 268 0.81 -1.26 25.61
C VAL A 268 1.85 -1.90 24.69
N ARG A 269 2.74 -1.08 24.11
CA ARG A 269 3.78 -1.54 23.21
C ARG A 269 4.82 -2.41 23.92
N ASP A 270 5.20 -2.08 25.15
CA ASP A 270 6.07 -2.94 25.97
C ASP A 270 5.45 -4.32 26.18
N ARG A 271 4.15 -4.35 26.52
CA ARG A 271 3.41 -5.61 26.72
C ARG A 271 3.32 -6.46 25.45
N ILE A 272 3.14 -5.83 24.27
CA ILE A 272 3.18 -6.56 22.99
C ILE A 272 4.56 -7.22 22.81
N ARG A 273 5.64 -6.46 22.98
CA ARG A 273 7.01 -6.94 22.78
C ARG A 273 7.37 -8.07 23.74
N ILE A 274 6.93 -7.96 24.98
CA ILE A 274 7.09 -9.03 25.99
C ILE A 274 6.32 -10.28 25.54
N ALA A 275 5.06 -10.16 25.11
CA ALA A 275 4.27 -11.30 24.66
C ALA A 275 4.91 -12.02 23.47
N PHE A 276 5.48 -11.28 22.51
CA PHE A 276 6.22 -11.89 21.39
C PHE A 276 7.50 -12.61 21.89
N LYS A 277 8.26 -12.01 22.81
CA LYS A 277 9.44 -12.63 23.41
C LYS A 277 9.11 -13.90 24.18
N GLU A 278 8.05 -13.89 24.98
CA GLU A 278 7.58 -15.06 25.74
C GLU A 278 7.09 -16.21 24.84
N ALA A 279 6.60 -15.88 23.64
CA ALA A 279 6.21 -16.84 22.62
C ALA A 279 7.39 -17.34 21.75
N ASP A 280 8.63 -16.95 22.06
CA ASP A 280 9.82 -17.23 21.24
C ASP A 280 9.69 -16.73 19.80
N GLN A 281 9.06 -15.55 19.63
CA GLN A 281 8.92 -14.91 18.32
C GLN A 281 9.71 -13.60 18.27
N GLU A 282 10.51 -13.44 17.22
CA GLU A 282 11.27 -12.22 16.98
C GLU A 282 10.35 -11.05 16.65
N TYR A 283 10.33 -10.04 17.48
CA TYR A 283 9.67 -8.77 17.21
C TYR A 283 10.74 -7.73 16.87
N ASN A 284 10.83 -7.36 15.59
CA ASN A 284 11.78 -6.34 15.17
C ASN A 284 11.43 -4.99 15.78
N ILE A 285 12.30 -4.53 16.67
CA ILE A 285 12.18 -3.21 17.26
C ILE A 285 12.94 -2.24 16.37
N PRO A 286 12.32 -1.15 15.90
CA PRO A 286 13.02 -0.18 15.07
C PRO A 286 14.15 0.49 15.83
N GLU A 287 15.27 0.72 15.17
CA GLU A 287 16.42 1.42 15.76
C GLU A 287 16.12 2.90 16.04
N THR A 288 15.16 3.47 15.36
CA THR A 288 14.71 4.85 15.53
C THR A 288 13.19 4.94 15.53
N ILE A 289 12.64 6.00 16.12
CA ILE A 289 11.18 6.31 16.07
C ILE A 289 10.70 6.68 14.65
N TYR A 290 11.61 6.83 13.70
CA TYR A 290 11.33 7.26 12.34
C TYR A 290 12.00 6.32 11.33
N TYR A 291 11.56 5.09 11.29
CA TYR A 291 12.00 4.14 10.26
C TYR A 291 11.02 4.11 9.06
N PRO A 292 11.45 3.63 7.88
CA PRO A 292 10.59 3.53 6.72
C PRO A 292 9.50 2.46 6.91
N MET A 293 8.22 2.84 6.86
CA MET A 293 7.09 1.91 7.00
C MET A 293 7.09 0.79 5.96
N ALA A 294 7.64 1.05 4.76
CA ALA A 294 7.75 0.04 3.70
C ALA A 294 8.55 -1.20 4.14
N HIS A 295 9.48 -1.04 5.07
CA HIS A 295 10.32 -2.13 5.58
C HIS A 295 9.53 -3.14 6.43
N ASP A 296 8.37 -2.75 6.96
CA ASP A 296 7.51 -3.62 7.76
C ASP A 296 6.54 -4.47 6.93
N ILE A 297 6.32 -4.13 5.65
CA ILE A 297 5.33 -4.81 4.83
C ILE A 297 5.76 -6.25 4.54
N VAL A 298 6.95 -6.46 3.98
CA VAL A 298 7.53 -7.79 3.83
C VAL A 298 8.83 -7.82 4.63
N LYS A 299 8.83 -8.52 5.76
CA LYS A 299 10.00 -8.62 6.64
C LYS A 299 10.98 -9.67 6.14
N PRO A 300 12.27 -9.52 6.41
CA PRO A 300 13.25 -10.59 6.18
C PRO A 300 12.94 -11.83 7.02
N MET A 301 13.55 -12.97 6.65
CA MET A 301 13.33 -14.26 7.33
C MET A 301 13.77 -14.24 8.78
N LYS A 302 14.89 -13.55 9.07
CA LYS A 302 15.47 -13.43 10.42
C LYS A 302 15.87 -11.98 10.66
N HIS A 303 15.96 -11.61 11.93
CA HIS A 303 16.55 -10.34 12.33
C HIS A 303 18.01 -10.27 11.86
N GLY A 304 18.39 -9.16 11.23
CA GLY A 304 19.71 -8.94 10.67
C GLY A 304 19.92 -9.40 9.23
N ASP A 305 18.97 -10.12 8.64
CA ASP A 305 19.00 -10.41 7.20
C ASP A 305 18.80 -9.12 6.39
N SER A 306 19.20 -9.17 5.11
CA SER A 306 19.02 -8.06 4.18
C SER A 306 17.55 -7.66 4.03
N LEU A 307 17.31 -6.37 3.95
CA LEU A 307 15.98 -5.80 3.70
C LEU A 307 15.36 -6.36 2.42
N ILE A 308 14.08 -6.67 2.48
CA ILE A 308 13.30 -7.06 1.31
C ILE A 308 12.70 -5.81 0.65
N GLU A 309 13.32 -5.39 -0.44
CA GLU A 309 12.85 -4.25 -1.21
C GLU A 309 11.71 -4.66 -2.17
N TRP A 310 10.58 -5.11 -1.61
CA TRP A 310 9.41 -5.60 -2.34
C TRP A 310 8.89 -4.59 -3.39
N TRP A 311 9.14 -3.30 -3.23
CA TRP A 311 8.75 -2.26 -4.19
C TRP A 311 9.64 -2.22 -5.44
N ASN A 312 10.81 -2.87 -5.41
CA ASN A 312 11.75 -2.96 -6.53
C ASN A 312 11.68 -4.31 -7.28
N THR A 313 10.85 -5.28 -6.80
CA THR A 313 10.70 -6.62 -7.39
C THR A 313 10.00 -6.58 -8.76
#